data_a50128012451008a2d299dcc75da828b
#
_entry.id   a50128012451008a2d299dcc75da828b
#
_cell.length_a   1.000
_cell.length_b   1.000
_cell.length_c   1.000
_cell.angle_alpha   90.00
_cell.angle_beta   90.00
_cell.angle_gamma   90.00
#
_symmetry.space_group_name_H-M   'P 1'
#
loop_
_entity.id
_entity.type
_entity.pdbx_description
1 polymer ?
#
loop_
_entity_poly.entity_id
_entity_poly.type
_entity_poly.pdbx_seq_one_letter_code
_entity_poly.pdbx_strand_id
1 'polypeptide(L)'
;MQGIEVGINEILICREKRVVIQNEMIKKYRNPVISFTMNIPGPIKTNDEIKKAFDIGKNLILEKLKENNIEILEIQELNENTGNELFISVDSQAEKIKDITITIEENTELGRLFDIDVIDVNFEKLSRKSFRKCLICEEQAQECGRSRKHSVEELQNKVEEILKIKFY
;
A
#
# COMPACT_ATOMS: atom_id res chain seq x y z
N MET A 1 11.29 -14.97 -7.26
CA MET A 1 11.53 -13.71 -6.53
C MET A 1 12.58 -13.95 -5.44
N GLN A 2 13.60 -13.11 -5.39
CA GLN A 2 14.67 -13.21 -4.37
C GLN A 2 14.39 -12.29 -3.20
N GLY A 3 14.76 -12.69 -1.99
CA GLY A 3 14.59 -11.93 -0.76
C GLY A 3 14.50 -12.82 0.48
N ILE A 4 14.29 -12.20 1.63
CA ILE A 4 14.12 -12.90 2.90
C ILE A 4 12.65 -13.29 3.05
N GLU A 5 12.40 -14.59 3.28
CA GLU A 5 11.06 -15.08 3.56
C GLU A 5 10.66 -14.75 4.99
N VAL A 6 9.39 -14.33 5.17
CA VAL A 6 8.80 -14.05 6.48
C VAL A 6 7.66 -15.02 6.77
N GLY A 7 7.53 -15.38 8.03
CA GLY A 7 6.50 -16.29 8.49
C GLY A 7 5.15 -15.60 8.78
N ILE A 8 4.11 -16.40 8.93
CA ILE A 8 2.76 -15.92 9.22
C ILE A 8 2.72 -15.09 10.53
N ASN A 9 3.44 -15.53 11.57
CA ASN A 9 3.47 -14.80 12.86
C ASN A 9 4.10 -13.42 12.72
N GLU A 10 5.17 -13.28 11.95
CA GLU A 10 5.82 -11.99 11.66
C GLU A 10 4.86 -11.04 10.93
N ILE A 11 4.09 -11.56 9.97
CA ILE A 11 3.07 -10.78 9.24
C ILE A 11 1.93 -10.33 10.18
N LEU A 12 1.47 -11.19 11.09
CA LEU A 12 0.42 -10.84 12.04
C LEU A 12 0.88 -9.76 13.02
N ILE A 13 2.10 -9.87 13.55
CA ILE A 13 2.72 -8.85 14.42
C ILE A 13 2.85 -7.52 13.68
N CYS A 14 3.29 -7.56 12.44
CA CYS A 14 3.39 -6.36 11.59
C CYS A 14 2.03 -5.67 11.40
N ARG A 15 0.97 -6.44 11.15
CA ARG A 15 -0.39 -5.91 11.00
C ARG A 15 -0.92 -5.28 12.29
N GLU A 16 -0.67 -5.88 13.44
CA GLU A 16 -1.05 -5.33 14.74
C GLU A 16 -0.32 -4.01 15.02
N LYS A 17 0.99 -3.97 14.79
CA LYS A 17 1.81 -2.76 14.93
C LYS A 17 1.33 -1.64 14.01
N ARG A 18 0.96 -1.96 12.78
CA ARG A 18 0.39 -1.01 11.81
C ARG A 18 -0.86 -0.32 12.37
N VAL A 19 -1.79 -1.09 12.90
CA VAL A 19 -3.03 -0.55 13.48
C VAL A 19 -2.73 0.36 14.68
N VAL A 20 -1.78 -0.01 15.52
CA VAL A 20 -1.35 0.82 16.68
C VAL A 20 -0.82 2.17 16.20
N ILE A 21 0.07 2.18 15.20
CA ILE A 21 0.63 3.43 14.65
C ILE A 21 -0.45 4.30 14.04
N GLN A 22 -1.35 3.72 13.23
CA GLN A 22 -2.47 4.44 12.64
C GLN A 22 -3.35 5.11 13.71
N ASN A 23 -3.72 4.36 14.72
CA ASN A 23 -4.59 4.85 15.80
C ASN A 23 -3.91 5.92 16.65
N GLU A 24 -2.63 5.78 16.95
CA GLU A 24 -1.87 6.79 17.70
C GLU A 24 -1.79 8.12 16.94
N MET A 25 -1.53 8.07 15.63
CA MET A 25 -1.48 9.27 14.80
C MET A 25 -2.85 9.96 14.71
N ILE A 26 -3.94 9.20 14.56
CA ILE A 26 -5.31 9.74 14.54
C ILE A 26 -5.65 10.37 15.88
N LYS A 27 -5.33 9.75 17.00
CA LYS A 27 -5.56 10.32 18.34
C LYS A 27 -4.79 11.60 18.55
N LYS A 28 -3.56 11.68 18.07
CA LYS A 28 -2.68 12.83 18.25
C LYS A 28 -3.15 14.05 17.44
N TYR A 29 -3.49 13.85 16.18
CA TYR A 29 -3.77 14.96 15.25
C TYR A 29 -5.25 15.18 14.95
N ARG A 30 -6.11 14.20 15.24
CA ARG A 30 -7.55 14.24 14.91
C ARG A 30 -7.81 14.47 13.42
N ASN A 31 -6.97 13.90 12.59
CA ASN A 31 -6.99 13.97 11.13
C ASN A 31 -6.79 12.58 10.52
N PRO A 32 -7.18 12.36 9.26
CA PRO A 32 -6.98 11.07 8.60
C PRO A 32 -5.51 10.72 8.43
N VAL A 33 -5.25 9.43 8.30
CA VAL A 33 -3.92 8.86 8.08
C VAL A 33 -3.90 8.11 6.75
N ILE A 34 -2.90 8.39 5.94
CA ILE A 34 -2.54 7.57 4.78
C ILE A 34 -1.62 6.45 5.29
N SER A 35 -1.96 5.20 4.98
CA SER A 35 -1.16 4.02 5.30
C SER A 35 -0.82 3.30 4.00
N PHE A 36 0.43 3.40 3.58
CA PHE A 36 0.91 2.86 2.31
C PHE A 36 1.83 1.67 2.52
N THR A 37 1.50 0.58 1.85
CA THR A 37 2.32 -0.64 1.76
C THR A 37 2.38 -1.13 0.32
N MET A 38 3.23 -2.12 0.06
CA MET A 38 3.25 -2.82 -1.23
C MET A 38 2.38 -4.08 -1.15
N ASN A 39 1.58 -4.31 -2.19
CA ASN A 39 0.80 -5.53 -2.35
C ASN A 39 1.66 -6.61 -3.02
N ILE A 40 2.43 -7.33 -2.21
CA ILE A 40 3.34 -8.37 -2.68
C ILE A 40 2.86 -9.74 -2.19
N PRO A 41 2.44 -10.64 -3.09
CA PRO A 41 2.04 -12.00 -2.74
C PRO A 41 3.23 -12.87 -2.34
N GLY A 42 2.96 -13.89 -1.53
CA GLY A 42 3.97 -14.86 -1.07
C GLY A 42 4.75 -14.40 0.15
N PRO A 43 5.78 -15.17 0.56
CA PRO A 43 6.49 -14.93 1.82
C PRO A 43 7.56 -13.84 1.73
N ILE A 44 8.01 -13.46 0.54
CA ILE A 44 8.99 -12.37 0.35
C ILE A 44 8.21 -11.07 0.19
N LYS A 45 8.37 -10.14 1.12
CA LYS A 45 7.61 -8.88 1.15
C LYS A 45 8.42 -7.66 0.73
N THR A 46 9.74 -7.76 0.71
CA THR A 46 10.63 -6.69 0.27
C THR A 46 11.93 -7.25 -0.29
N ASN A 47 12.51 -6.51 -1.20
CA ASN A 47 13.86 -6.64 -1.73
C ASN A 47 14.25 -5.29 -2.36
N ASP A 48 15.42 -5.18 -2.97
CA ASP A 48 15.89 -3.92 -3.53
C ASP A 48 14.95 -3.32 -4.59
N GLU A 49 14.36 -4.16 -5.46
CA GLU A 49 13.45 -3.70 -6.51
C GLU A 49 12.10 -3.26 -5.93
N ILE A 50 11.56 -4.02 -4.99
CA ILE A 50 10.31 -3.68 -4.29
C ILE A 50 10.49 -2.39 -3.49
N LYS A 51 11.64 -2.22 -2.82
CA LYS A 51 11.97 -0.99 -2.10
C LYS A 51 12.03 0.22 -3.03
N LYS A 52 12.66 0.09 -4.19
CA LYS A 52 12.68 1.16 -5.22
C LYS A 52 11.26 1.52 -5.68
N ALA A 53 10.41 0.51 -5.90
CA ALA A 53 9.01 0.72 -6.27
C ALA A 53 8.23 1.42 -5.15
N PHE A 54 8.45 1.03 -3.90
CA PHE A 54 7.88 1.71 -2.73
C PHE A 54 8.32 3.18 -2.65
N ASP A 55 9.60 3.48 -2.87
CA ASP A 55 10.11 4.85 -2.85
C ASP A 55 9.48 5.72 -3.95
N ILE A 56 9.22 5.14 -5.13
CA ILE A 56 8.45 5.83 -6.19
C ILE A 56 7.02 6.12 -5.70
N GLY A 57 6.34 5.15 -5.13
CA GLY A 57 4.99 5.34 -4.58
C GLY A 57 4.95 6.41 -3.50
N LYS A 58 5.91 6.39 -2.56
CA LYS A 58 6.08 7.44 -1.55
C LYS A 58 6.22 8.82 -2.18
N ASN A 59 7.09 8.98 -3.16
CA ASN A 59 7.29 10.26 -3.83
C ASN A 59 6.05 10.74 -4.56
N LEU A 60 5.31 9.84 -5.23
CA LEU A 60 4.04 10.16 -5.88
C LEU A 60 3.00 10.66 -4.87
N ILE A 61 2.89 10.02 -3.72
CA ILE A 61 1.98 10.47 -2.65
C ILE A 61 2.37 11.87 -2.17
N LEU A 62 3.64 12.12 -1.86
CA LEU A 62 4.12 13.42 -1.39
C LEU A 62 3.91 14.53 -2.43
N GLU A 63 4.16 14.25 -3.71
CA GLU A 63 3.92 15.20 -4.81
C GLU A 63 2.44 15.55 -4.93
N LYS A 64 1.55 14.55 -4.88
CA LYS A 64 0.09 14.77 -4.96
C LYS A 64 -0.45 15.56 -3.78
N LEU A 65 0.06 15.33 -2.59
CA LEU A 65 -0.31 16.13 -1.41
C LEU A 65 0.12 17.59 -1.59
N LYS A 66 1.33 17.82 -2.07
CA LYS A 66 1.85 19.16 -2.36
C LYS A 66 1.05 19.87 -3.45
N GLU A 67 0.76 19.20 -4.56
CA GLU A 67 -0.05 19.74 -5.67
C GLU A 67 -1.46 20.19 -5.22
N ASN A 68 -2.04 19.47 -4.25
CA ASN A 68 -3.35 19.75 -3.70
C ASN A 68 -3.31 20.69 -2.47
N ASN A 69 -2.17 21.26 -2.13
CA ASN A 69 -1.97 22.13 -0.97
C ASN A 69 -2.41 21.49 0.37
N ILE A 70 -2.15 20.20 0.53
CA ILE A 70 -2.48 19.45 1.75
C ILE A 70 -1.29 19.44 2.67
N GLU A 71 -1.49 19.95 3.88
CA GLU A 71 -0.46 19.97 4.92
C GLU A 71 -0.23 18.58 5.50
N ILE A 72 1.03 18.19 5.61
CA ILE A 72 1.48 16.97 6.28
C ILE A 72 1.78 17.31 7.74
N LEU A 73 1.14 16.58 8.67
CA LEU A 73 1.29 16.79 10.10
C LEU A 73 2.39 15.91 10.70
N GLU A 74 2.51 14.66 10.23
CA GLU A 74 3.55 13.72 10.64
C GLU A 74 3.77 12.68 9.56
N ILE A 75 5.01 12.21 9.41
CA ILE A 75 5.39 11.08 8.56
C ILE A 75 6.17 10.08 9.41
N GLN A 76 5.80 8.79 9.29
CA GLN A 76 6.59 7.67 9.82
C GLN A 76 6.85 6.67 8.70
N GLU A 77 8.04 6.12 8.64
CA GLU A 77 8.41 5.07 7.69
C GLU A 77 9.05 3.90 8.41
N LEU A 78 8.63 2.69 8.07
CA LEU A 78 9.21 1.45 8.57
C LEU A 78 9.73 0.64 7.39
N ASN A 79 10.94 0.12 7.53
CA ASN A 79 11.59 -0.73 6.53
C ASN A 79 12.05 -2.02 7.20
N GLU A 80 11.19 -3.04 7.16
CA GLU A 80 11.41 -4.34 7.79
C GLU A 80 11.26 -5.47 6.76
N ASN A 81 11.66 -6.68 7.10
CA ASN A 81 11.50 -7.84 6.20
C ASN A 81 10.04 -8.15 5.88
N THR A 82 9.12 -7.74 6.74
CA THR A 82 7.67 -7.84 6.54
C THR A 82 7.13 -6.86 5.51
N GLY A 83 7.95 -5.96 5.01
CA GLY A 83 7.64 -4.97 3.98
C GLY A 83 8.01 -3.55 4.39
N ASN A 84 7.90 -2.66 3.41
CA ASN A 84 8.08 -1.24 3.60
C ASN A 84 6.71 -0.60 3.88
N GLU A 85 6.62 0.26 4.87
CA GLU A 85 5.38 0.91 5.30
C GLU A 85 5.58 2.40 5.50
N LEU A 86 4.61 3.19 5.06
CA LEU A 86 4.60 4.64 5.21
C LEU A 86 3.27 5.08 5.85
N PHE A 87 3.36 5.93 6.86
CA PHE A 87 2.21 6.51 7.53
C PHE A 87 2.30 8.03 7.47
N ILE A 88 1.24 8.67 6.99
CA ILE A 88 1.20 10.13 6.86
C ILE A 88 -0.10 10.64 7.46
N SER A 89 -0.01 11.47 8.51
CA SER A 89 -1.13 12.26 9.01
C SER A 89 -1.25 13.53 8.18
N VAL A 90 -2.44 13.83 7.66
CA VAL A 90 -2.68 14.95 6.76
C VAL A 90 -3.84 15.81 7.22
N ASP A 91 -3.72 17.13 7.08
CA ASP A 91 -4.80 18.08 7.37
C ASP A 91 -5.73 18.21 6.18
N SER A 92 -6.66 17.27 6.05
CA SER A 92 -7.66 17.24 4.98
C SER A 92 -8.80 16.28 5.32
N GLN A 93 -9.82 16.29 4.49
CA GLN A 93 -10.91 15.32 4.60
C GLN A 93 -10.50 13.96 4.02
N ALA A 94 -10.90 12.88 4.69
CA ALA A 94 -10.50 11.52 4.31
C ALA A 94 -10.95 11.14 2.89
N GLU A 95 -12.15 11.55 2.48
CA GLU A 95 -12.71 11.27 1.16
C GLU A 95 -11.88 11.88 0.03
N LYS A 96 -11.43 13.12 0.21
CA LYS A 96 -10.54 13.80 -0.74
C LYS A 96 -9.20 13.08 -0.87
N ILE A 97 -8.63 12.66 0.25
CA ILE A 97 -7.39 11.90 0.27
C ILE A 97 -7.57 10.54 -0.42
N LYS A 98 -8.69 9.86 -0.18
CA LYS A 98 -8.97 8.56 -0.83
C LYS A 98 -9.05 8.69 -2.35
N ASP A 99 -9.70 9.72 -2.87
CA ASP A 99 -9.76 9.97 -4.31
C ASP A 99 -8.36 10.18 -4.90
N ILE A 100 -7.49 10.92 -4.22
CA ILE A 100 -6.09 11.13 -4.64
C ILE A 100 -5.33 9.80 -4.66
N THR A 101 -5.43 8.98 -3.61
CA THR A 101 -4.70 7.72 -3.51
C THR A 101 -5.16 6.69 -4.54
N ILE A 102 -6.46 6.62 -4.84
CA ILE A 102 -7.00 5.77 -5.90
C ILE A 102 -6.41 6.17 -7.25
N THR A 103 -6.31 7.46 -7.55
CA THR A 103 -5.70 7.97 -8.78
C THR A 103 -4.25 7.51 -8.91
N ILE A 104 -3.47 7.53 -7.83
CA ILE A 104 -2.08 7.04 -7.82
C ILE A 104 -2.03 5.54 -8.13
N GLU A 105 -2.90 4.75 -7.52
CA GLU A 105 -2.95 3.30 -7.73
C GLU A 105 -3.38 2.92 -9.17
N GLU A 106 -4.17 3.74 -9.84
CA GLU A 106 -4.75 3.45 -11.16
C GLU A 106 -3.94 4.00 -12.34
N ASN A 107 -3.11 5.02 -12.15
CA ASN A 107 -2.47 5.73 -13.26
C ASN A 107 -1.24 5.03 -13.86
N THR A 108 -0.65 4.05 -13.19
CA THR A 108 0.53 3.33 -13.66
C THR A 108 0.43 1.84 -13.40
N GLU A 109 1.15 1.04 -14.16
CA GLU A 109 1.29 -0.40 -13.88
C GLU A 109 1.90 -0.65 -12.50
N LEU A 110 2.88 0.16 -12.10
CA LEU A 110 3.50 0.08 -10.79
C LEU A 110 2.48 0.34 -9.66
N GLY A 111 1.50 1.21 -9.91
CA GLY A 111 0.39 1.49 -8.99
C GLY A 111 -0.44 0.27 -8.63
N ARG A 112 -0.43 -0.77 -9.45
CA ARG A 112 -1.09 -2.04 -9.17
C ARG A 112 -0.46 -2.79 -8.01
N LEU A 113 0.82 -2.52 -7.73
CA LEU A 113 1.55 -3.06 -6.59
C LEU A 113 1.39 -2.22 -5.33
N PHE A 114 0.79 -1.05 -5.43
CA PHE A 114 0.56 -0.16 -4.29
C PHE A 114 -0.72 -0.56 -3.56
N ASP A 115 -0.66 -0.52 -2.25
CA ASP A 115 -1.81 -0.67 -1.35
C ASP A 115 -1.85 0.56 -0.44
N ILE A 116 -2.71 1.52 -0.81
CA ILE A 116 -2.78 2.81 -0.13
C ILE A 116 -4.13 2.94 0.57
N ASP A 117 -4.12 2.66 1.86
CA ASP A 117 -5.28 2.82 2.71
C ASP A 117 -5.39 4.24 3.26
N VAL A 118 -6.62 4.70 3.44
CA VAL A 118 -6.93 5.94 4.15
C VAL A 118 -7.84 5.60 5.32
N ILE A 119 -7.38 5.94 6.53
CA ILE A 119 -8.12 5.71 7.78
C ILE A 119 -8.67 7.07 8.25
N ASP A 120 -9.97 7.16 8.47
CA ASP A 120 -10.63 8.39 8.89
C ASP A 120 -10.48 8.65 10.40
N VAL A 121 -11.00 9.78 10.85
CA VAL A 121 -10.94 10.21 12.26
C VAL A 121 -11.73 9.30 13.20
N ASN A 122 -12.60 8.44 12.67
CA ASN A 122 -13.35 7.43 13.42
C ASN A 122 -12.65 6.07 13.43
N PHE A 123 -11.38 6.00 13.02
CA PHE A 123 -10.56 4.78 12.94
C PHE A 123 -11.08 3.78 11.91
N GLU A 124 -11.84 4.24 10.91
CA GLU A 124 -12.39 3.39 9.86
C GLU A 124 -11.61 3.57 8.55
N LYS A 125 -11.29 2.45 7.92
CA LYS A 125 -10.67 2.44 6.60
C LYS A 125 -11.72 2.73 5.53
N LEU A 126 -11.46 3.72 4.65
CA LEU A 126 -12.34 4.06 3.55
C LEU A 126 -12.28 3.00 2.45
N SER A 127 -13.45 2.64 1.93
CA SER A 127 -13.59 1.68 0.83
C SER A 127 -13.55 2.37 -0.53
N ARG A 128 -13.12 1.62 -1.55
CA ARG A 128 -13.27 2.05 -2.95
C ARG A 128 -14.73 1.99 -3.40
N LYS A 129 -15.11 2.85 -4.34
CA LYS A 129 -16.43 2.81 -5.00
C LYS A 129 -16.56 1.63 -5.96
N SER A 130 -15.45 1.21 -6.58
CA SER A 130 -15.37 0.05 -7.46
C SER A 130 -14.31 -0.93 -6.96
N PHE A 131 -14.49 -2.22 -7.27
CA PHE A 131 -13.51 -3.23 -6.89
C PHE A 131 -12.18 -3.05 -7.62
N ARG A 132 -11.09 -3.48 -6.97
CA ARG A 132 -9.79 -3.57 -7.59
C ARG A 132 -9.67 -4.86 -8.38
N LYS A 133 -9.17 -4.77 -9.63
CA LYS A 133 -8.97 -5.93 -10.47
C LYS A 133 -7.78 -6.77 -10.01
N CYS A 134 -7.87 -8.07 -10.22
CA CYS A 134 -6.77 -9.01 -10.01
C CYS A 134 -5.54 -8.61 -10.83
N LEU A 135 -4.33 -8.89 -10.32
CA LEU A 135 -3.08 -8.62 -11.05
C LEU A 135 -2.96 -9.41 -12.36
N ILE A 136 -3.59 -10.59 -12.44
CA ILE A 136 -3.46 -11.52 -13.56
C ILE A 136 -4.66 -11.46 -14.49
N CYS A 137 -5.88 -11.41 -13.93
CA CYS A 137 -7.12 -11.45 -14.71
C CYS A 137 -8.03 -10.24 -14.44
N GLU A 138 -9.15 -10.12 -15.17
CA GLU A 138 -10.08 -8.99 -15.07
C GLU A 138 -11.08 -9.11 -13.91
N GLU A 139 -11.07 -10.22 -13.16
CA GLU A 139 -11.96 -10.44 -12.03
C GLU A 139 -11.53 -9.62 -10.81
N GLN A 140 -12.43 -9.54 -9.83
CA GLN A 140 -12.16 -8.86 -8.58
C GLN A 140 -11.01 -9.51 -7.81
N ALA A 141 -10.03 -8.73 -7.37
CA ALA A 141 -8.83 -9.22 -6.70
C ALA A 141 -9.15 -10.05 -5.44
N GLN A 142 -10.13 -9.63 -4.64
CA GLN A 142 -10.55 -10.36 -3.44
C GLN A 142 -11.15 -11.73 -3.75
N GLU A 143 -11.93 -11.84 -4.84
CA GLU A 143 -12.52 -13.10 -5.28
C GLU A 143 -11.43 -14.10 -5.72
N CYS A 144 -10.45 -13.64 -6.51
CA CYS A 144 -9.30 -14.45 -6.88
C CYS A 144 -8.46 -14.89 -5.67
N GLY A 145 -8.30 -14.01 -4.68
CA GLY A 145 -7.60 -14.31 -3.42
C GLY A 145 -8.32 -15.37 -2.60
N ARG A 146 -9.65 -15.25 -2.43
CA ARG A 146 -10.47 -16.21 -1.68
C ARG A 146 -10.53 -17.57 -2.35
N SER A 147 -10.74 -17.60 -3.66
CA SER A 147 -10.85 -18.85 -4.44
C SER A 147 -9.51 -19.49 -4.75
N ARG A 148 -8.39 -18.81 -4.48
CA ARG A 148 -7.03 -19.21 -4.87
C ARG A 148 -6.95 -19.57 -6.36
N LYS A 149 -7.58 -18.76 -7.21
CA LYS A 149 -7.66 -18.95 -8.65
C LYS A 149 -6.27 -19.00 -9.29
N HIS A 150 -5.35 -18.18 -8.79
CA HIS A 150 -3.95 -18.13 -9.26
C HIS A 150 -3.02 -18.64 -8.17
N SER A 151 -1.95 -19.34 -8.57
CA SER A 151 -0.92 -19.77 -7.64
C SER A 151 -0.10 -18.57 -7.14
N VAL A 152 0.58 -18.74 -6.00
CA VAL A 152 1.52 -17.74 -5.48
C VAL A 152 2.64 -17.47 -6.48
N GLU A 153 3.12 -18.51 -7.15
CA GLU A 153 4.16 -18.41 -8.19
C GLU A 153 3.71 -17.55 -9.37
N GLU A 154 2.50 -17.75 -9.88
CA GLU A 154 1.93 -16.94 -10.97
C GLU A 154 1.84 -15.45 -10.56
N LEU A 155 1.38 -15.19 -9.36
CA LEU A 155 1.28 -13.83 -8.82
C LEU A 155 2.67 -13.18 -8.64
N GLN A 156 3.65 -13.92 -8.13
CA GLN A 156 5.04 -13.43 -7.99
C GLN A 156 5.69 -13.15 -9.35
N ASN A 157 5.47 -14.03 -10.34
CA ASN A 157 5.97 -13.80 -11.69
C ASN A 157 5.37 -12.52 -12.30
N LYS A 158 4.09 -12.25 -12.04
CA LYS A 158 3.46 -11.00 -12.50
C LYS A 158 4.04 -9.77 -11.80
N VAL A 159 4.34 -9.85 -10.53
CA VAL A 159 5.03 -8.76 -9.79
C VAL A 159 6.40 -8.50 -10.40
N GLU A 160 7.20 -9.55 -10.64
CA GLU A 160 8.53 -9.40 -11.27
C GLU A 160 8.44 -8.81 -12.68
N GLU A 161 7.44 -9.19 -13.47
CA GLU A 161 7.18 -8.60 -14.78
C GLU A 161 6.95 -7.09 -14.67
N ILE A 162 6.07 -6.67 -13.77
CA ILE A 162 5.76 -5.24 -13.55
C ILE A 162 7.02 -4.46 -13.13
N LEU A 163 7.81 -5.01 -12.21
CA LEU A 163 9.06 -4.39 -11.74
C LEU A 163 10.08 -4.29 -12.88
N LYS A 164 10.22 -5.33 -13.71
CA LYS A 164 11.14 -5.34 -14.87
C LYS A 164 10.77 -4.28 -15.89
N ILE A 165 9.50 -4.14 -16.24
CA ILE A 165 9.04 -3.11 -17.19
C ILE A 165 9.42 -1.71 -16.69
N LYS A 166 9.42 -1.49 -15.39
CA LYS A 166 9.73 -0.18 -14.80
C LYS A 166 11.23 0.10 -14.70
N PHE A 167 12.04 -0.92 -14.42
CA PHE A 167 13.45 -0.69 -14.05
C PHE A 167 14.48 -1.16 -15.08
N TYR A 168 14.06 -1.88 -16.10
CA TYR A 168 14.91 -2.42 -17.17
C TYR A 168 14.30 -2.25 -18.56
#